data_cda142c43fc2e7bccf70e0e74b6ca8c8
#
_entry.id   cda142c43fc2e7bccf70e0e74b6ca8c8
#
_cell.length_a   1.000
_cell.length_b   1.000
_cell.length_c   1.000
_cell.angle_alpha   90.00
_cell.angle_beta   90.00
_cell.angle_gamma   90.00
#
_symmetry.space_group_name_H-M   'P 1'
#
loop_
_entity.id
_entity.type
_entity.pdbx_description
1 polymer ?
#
loop_
_entity_poly.entity_id
_entity_poly.type
_entity_poly.pdbx_seq_one_letter_code
_entity_poly.pdbx_strand_id
1 'polypeptide(L)'
;MNRNKRLFNVLTAGVLAAGMAASLSITGMEEESSVFPLAETTTLTGMISYPANTESDPNKRTIFKRLQDETNVEIQWTAIQADQWADKIALNMANISELTDFVFSAGFSDSDLLRYADQEVIIPLEDYIDSCMPNLSAVFEKYPEYRTMCTDVDGHIWALPWIEQLGSGKTAIQTVGNNMTYINKKWLDFLGLEIPTTVDEFKDVLIAFRDNAEKLQSEFGIEGSIIPMSFIMNDQDPCLLINGFGEGYGDPDTGRHIAVTDDLEVICTATQEGFKDGLAWMHELYEEGLIDPEAFTQDWSTYVSKGKSGRYGVCMSWDIANIDNLADWTVLPALTADTKNVTPQNGSFTGGFERGRCVVTAVAENPELVCQWLDLMYDPFQSPQNNWGTYGEDDDYDIFELSENAEGGKMLKHAPLGDASPIEVREAEFVGGPLAVLDDYYDVYVTCPDDAQYRLDWIEEYYTPDMNTEYVYPNVFMSQEDTEDLADVQDDITKTINAAKSDWVMNGVTDDQWEDFKDDLEAYGLSEALEIYQKYLDAYYAE
;
A
#
# COMPACT_ATOMS: atom_id res chain seq x y z
N MET A 1 24.27 27.79 36.41
CA MET A 1 24.74 28.74 35.38
C MET A 1 23.79 28.60 34.20
N ASN A 2 23.21 29.67 33.80
CA ASN A 2 21.98 29.81 33.00
C ASN A 2 22.01 29.09 31.65
N ARG A 3 20.93 28.36 31.37
CA ARG A 3 20.50 28.01 30.03
C ARG A 3 19.05 28.47 29.80
N ASN A 4 18.89 29.34 28.82
CA ASN A 4 17.67 30.05 28.52
C ASN A 4 16.60 29.10 27.94
N LYS A 5 15.47 29.00 28.61
CA LYS A 5 14.21 28.50 28.06
C LYS A 5 13.56 29.63 27.25
N ARG A 6 13.35 29.44 25.96
CA ARG A 6 12.46 30.28 25.18
C ARG A 6 11.04 29.73 25.30
N LEU A 7 10.21 30.48 25.99
CA LEU A 7 8.75 30.32 26.03
C LEU A 7 8.16 30.92 24.73
N PHE A 8 7.41 30.12 24.01
CA PHE A 8 6.48 30.63 23.00
C PHE A 8 5.17 31.01 23.67
N ASN A 9 4.82 32.29 23.59
CA ASN A 9 3.54 32.84 24.02
C ASN A 9 2.50 32.66 22.91
N VAL A 10 1.46 31.89 23.21
CA VAL A 10 0.21 31.86 22.42
C VAL A 10 -0.60 33.11 22.79
N LEU A 11 -0.80 34.00 21.84
CA LEU A 11 -1.72 35.14 21.94
C LEU A 11 -3.10 34.69 21.45
N THR A 12 -4.01 34.48 22.38
CA THR A 12 -5.45 34.40 22.12
C THR A 12 -5.99 35.81 21.87
N ALA A 13 -6.42 36.11 20.65
CA ALA A 13 -7.22 37.28 20.34
C ALA A 13 -8.67 36.85 20.07
N GLY A 14 -9.54 37.09 21.03
CA GLY A 14 -10.99 37.00 20.83
C GLY A 14 -11.48 38.19 20.03
N VAL A 15 -12.28 37.97 18.99
CA VAL A 15 -13.05 38.98 18.31
C VAL A 15 -14.54 38.61 18.37
N LEU A 16 -15.30 39.50 18.98
CA LEU A 16 -16.76 39.47 19.02
C LEU A 16 -17.34 39.61 17.61
N ALA A 17 -18.27 38.74 17.28
CA ALA A 17 -19.11 38.84 16.11
C ALA A 17 -20.21 39.88 16.34
N ALA A 18 -20.28 40.89 15.48
CA ALA A 18 -21.47 41.69 15.25
C ALA A 18 -21.98 41.38 13.85
N GLY A 19 -23.19 40.84 13.76
CA GLY A 19 -23.82 40.48 12.51
C GLY A 19 -24.14 41.69 11.62
N MET A 20 -23.88 41.51 10.33
CA MET A 20 -24.60 42.20 9.25
C MET A 20 -24.84 41.18 8.13
N ALA A 21 -26.09 40.81 7.95
CA ALA A 21 -26.54 40.12 6.76
C ALA A 21 -26.31 41.04 5.54
N ALA A 22 -25.30 40.73 4.74
CA ALA A 22 -25.17 41.24 3.40
C ALA A 22 -25.44 40.07 2.46
N SER A 23 -26.59 40.08 1.79
CA SER A 23 -26.90 39.25 0.64
C SER A 23 -25.91 39.60 -0.47
N LEU A 24 -24.82 38.86 -0.57
CA LEU A 24 -23.99 38.83 -1.76
C LEU A 24 -24.61 37.83 -2.74
N SER A 25 -25.27 38.40 -3.75
CA SER A 25 -25.57 37.71 -4.99
C SER A 25 -24.24 37.20 -5.56
N ILE A 26 -24.01 35.92 -5.49
CA ILE A 26 -22.94 35.23 -6.27
C ILE A 26 -23.45 35.20 -7.70
N THR A 27 -23.09 36.24 -8.47
CA THR A 27 -23.21 36.22 -9.92
C THR A 27 -21.86 35.77 -10.47
N GLY A 28 -21.90 34.61 -11.15
CA GLY A 28 -20.88 34.24 -12.12
C GLY A 28 -19.72 33.40 -11.55
N MET A 29 -19.98 32.18 -11.14
CA MET A 29 -19.13 31.08 -11.61
C MET A 29 -19.67 30.78 -13.02
N GLU A 30 -18.89 31.06 -14.04
CA GLU A 30 -19.05 30.42 -15.33
C GLU A 30 -18.96 28.92 -15.04
N GLU A 31 -20.04 28.17 -15.32
CA GLU A 31 -19.93 26.71 -15.51
C GLU A 31 -18.86 26.58 -16.60
N GLU A 32 -17.65 26.13 -16.23
CA GLU A 32 -16.70 25.62 -17.20
C GLU A 32 -17.47 24.53 -17.95
N SER A 33 -17.71 24.76 -19.23
CA SER A 33 -18.48 23.84 -20.05
C SER A 33 -17.69 22.52 -20.10
N SER A 34 -18.20 21.49 -19.41
CA SER A 34 -17.67 20.13 -19.50
C SER A 34 -17.40 19.80 -20.96
N VAL A 35 -16.20 19.33 -21.26
CA VAL A 35 -15.83 18.88 -22.62
C VAL A 35 -16.75 17.74 -23.05
N PHE A 36 -17.25 16.97 -22.10
CA PHE A 36 -18.11 15.80 -22.32
C PHE A 36 -19.60 16.10 -22.03
N PRO A 37 -20.53 15.41 -22.75
CA PRO A 37 -20.27 14.45 -23.84
C PRO A 37 -19.83 15.14 -25.13
N LEU A 38 -18.94 14.45 -25.90
CA LEU A 38 -18.55 14.92 -27.22
C LEU A 38 -19.75 14.93 -28.18
N ALA A 39 -19.74 15.85 -29.15
CA ALA A 39 -20.83 15.98 -30.13
C ALA A 39 -20.94 14.75 -31.07
N GLU A 40 -19.83 14.12 -31.36
CA GLU A 40 -19.73 12.89 -32.17
C GLU A 40 -18.92 11.86 -31.39
N THR A 41 -19.27 10.57 -31.54
CA THR A 41 -18.51 9.48 -30.94
C THR A 41 -17.08 9.49 -31.44
N THR A 42 -16.14 9.55 -30.52
CA THR A 42 -14.70 9.53 -30.80
C THR A 42 -14.10 8.25 -30.24
N THR A 43 -13.21 7.62 -31.00
CA THR A 43 -12.55 6.39 -30.58
C THR A 43 -11.14 6.71 -30.11
N LEU A 44 -10.79 6.19 -28.92
CA LEU A 44 -9.42 6.12 -28.41
C LEU A 44 -8.99 4.65 -28.29
N THR A 45 -7.70 4.40 -28.19
CA THR A 45 -7.16 3.06 -27.98
C THR A 45 -6.49 2.98 -26.60
N GLY A 46 -6.75 1.90 -25.86
CA GLY A 46 -6.21 1.72 -24.51
C GLY A 46 -5.70 0.30 -24.28
N MET A 47 -4.67 0.16 -23.44
CA MET A 47 -4.20 -1.13 -22.97
C MET A 47 -4.49 -1.26 -21.48
N ILE A 48 -4.96 -2.44 -21.04
CA ILE A 48 -5.36 -2.69 -19.65
C ILE A 48 -4.99 -4.11 -19.22
N SER A 49 -4.51 -4.24 -17.97
CA SER A 49 -4.39 -5.52 -17.27
C SER A 49 -5.70 -5.86 -16.55
N TYR A 50 -6.05 -7.14 -16.46
CA TYR A 50 -7.23 -7.58 -15.70
C TYR A 50 -7.00 -8.91 -14.96
N PRO A 51 -7.60 -9.12 -13.77
CA PRO A 51 -7.56 -10.38 -13.02
C PRO A 51 -8.26 -11.54 -13.75
N ALA A 52 -7.94 -12.78 -13.36
CA ALA A 52 -8.46 -13.98 -14.02
C ALA A 52 -9.99 -14.14 -13.97
N ASN A 53 -10.62 -13.61 -12.90
CA ASN A 53 -12.07 -13.74 -12.65
C ASN A 53 -12.89 -12.58 -13.23
N THR A 54 -12.26 -11.65 -13.92
CA THR A 54 -12.88 -10.45 -14.48
C THR A 54 -13.38 -10.70 -15.91
N GLU A 55 -14.49 -10.05 -16.32
CA GLU A 55 -14.90 -10.01 -17.74
C GLU A 55 -13.75 -9.45 -18.60
N SER A 56 -13.33 -10.25 -19.56
CA SER A 56 -12.15 -9.98 -20.38
C SER A 56 -12.28 -8.76 -21.30
N ASP A 57 -13.50 -8.42 -21.69
CA ASP A 57 -13.80 -7.24 -22.52
C ASP A 57 -14.21 -6.07 -21.61
N PRO A 58 -13.35 -5.07 -21.40
CA PRO A 58 -13.67 -3.94 -20.53
C PRO A 58 -14.96 -3.21 -20.91
N ASN A 59 -15.30 -3.15 -22.20
CA ASN A 59 -16.52 -2.48 -22.67
C ASN A 59 -17.81 -3.19 -22.24
N LYS A 60 -17.73 -4.37 -21.67
CA LYS A 60 -18.87 -5.06 -21.06
C LYS A 60 -19.01 -4.79 -19.57
N ARG A 61 -17.97 -4.25 -18.91
CA ARG A 61 -18.01 -3.88 -17.51
C ARG A 61 -18.82 -2.61 -17.32
N THR A 62 -19.61 -2.54 -16.26
CA THR A 62 -20.58 -1.48 -16.01
C THR A 62 -19.97 -0.09 -16.01
N ILE A 63 -18.82 0.10 -15.38
CA ILE A 63 -18.17 1.41 -15.25
C ILE A 63 -17.72 1.93 -16.62
N PHE A 64 -17.11 1.09 -17.47
CA PHE A 64 -16.67 1.53 -18.81
C PHE A 64 -17.86 1.82 -19.74
N LYS A 65 -18.98 1.07 -19.63
CA LYS A 65 -20.22 1.41 -20.36
C LYS A 65 -20.76 2.78 -19.97
N ARG A 66 -20.80 3.09 -18.66
CA ARG A 66 -21.24 4.40 -18.17
C ARG A 66 -20.35 5.52 -18.67
N LEU A 67 -19.03 5.34 -18.57
CA LEU A 67 -18.07 6.32 -19.09
C LEU A 67 -18.26 6.57 -20.59
N GLN A 68 -18.50 5.51 -21.38
CA GLN A 68 -18.80 5.67 -22.81
C GLN A 68 -20.08 6.46 -23.03
N ASP A 69 -21.16 6.16 -22.31
CA ASP A 69 -22.46 6.84 -22.44
C ASP A 69 -22.37 8.32 -21.99
N GLU A 70 -21.61 8.61 -20.95
CA GLU A 70 -21.45 9.95 -20.39
C GLU A 70 -20.52 10.84 -21.21
N THR A 71 -19.52 10.24 -21.89
CA THR A 71 -18.49 10.99 -22.60
C THR A 71 -18.67 11.01 -24.11
N ASN A 72 -19.38 10.02 -24.66
CA ASN A 72 -19.40 9.70 -26.10
C ASN A 72 -18.00 9.35 -26.64
N VAL A 73 -17.12 8.78 -25.79
CA VAL A 73 -15.80 8.26 -26.13
C VAL A 73 -15.85 6.74 -26.05
N GLU A 74 -15.51 6.07 -27.16
CA GLU A 74 -15.39 4.61 -27.24
C GLU A 74 -13.92 4.21 -27.12
N ILE A 75 -13.58 3.32 -26.20
CA ILE A 75 -12.20 2.81 -26.07
C ILE A 75 -12.09 1.45 -26.77
N GLN A 76 -11.16 1.34 -27.71
CA GLN A 76 -10.73 0.05 -28.24
C GLN A 76 -9.63 -0.53 -27.35
N TRP A 77 -10.00 -1.52 -26.54
CA TRP A 77 -9.11 -2.09 -25.55
C TRP A 77 -8.23 -3.22 -26.11
N THR A 78 -6.94 -3.17 -25.78
CA THR A 78 -6.04 -4.32 -25.76
C THR A 78 -6.00 -4.82 -24.32
N ALA A 79 -6.86 -5.80 -23.98
CA ALA A 79 -6.98 -6.35 -22.65
C ALA A 79 -6.07 -7.57 -22.48
N ILE A 80 -5.23 -7.58 -21.43
CA ILE A 80 -4.24 -8.61 -21.17
C ILE A 80 -4.46 -9.16 -19.75
N GLN A 81 -4.52 -10.48 -19.62
CA GLN A 81 -4.68 -11.10 -18.30
C GLN A 81 -3.44 -10.87 -17.44
N ALA A 82 -3.64 -10.64 -16.13
CA ALA A 82 -2.60 -10.19 -15.21
C ALA A 82 -1.37 -11.12 -15.14
N ASP A 83 -1.56 -12.43 -15.27
CA ASP A 83 -0.47 -13.42 -15.31
C ASP A 83 0.43 -13.33 -16.56
N GLN A 84 -0.03 -12.67 -17.62
CA GLN A 84 0.70 -12.46 -18.87
C GLN A 84 1.17 -11.00 -19.03
N TRP A 85 0.81 -10.13 -18.07
CA TRP A 85 0.99 -8.70 -18.22
C TRP A 85 2.45 -8.31 -18.41
N ALA A 86 3.34 -8.73 -17.49
CA ALA A 86 4.75 -8.35 -17.50
C ALA A 86 5.45 -8.68 -18.83
N ASP A 87 5.22 -9.89 -19.36
CA ASP A 87 5.84 -10.32 -20.61
C ASP A 87 5.29 -9.55 -21.83
N LYS A 88 3.96 -9.33 -21.86
CA LYS A 88 3.31 -8.71 -23.01
C LYS A 88 3.49 -7.20 -23.05
N ILE A 89 3.45 -6.52 -21.89
CA ILE A 89 3.59 -5.06 -21.87
C ILE A 89 4.98 -4.65 -22.35
N ALA A 90 6.03 -5.35 -21.94
CA ALA A 90 7.39 -5.08 -22.39
C ALA A 90 7.53 -5.23 -23.93
N LEU A 91 6.89 -6.24 -24.51
CA LEU A 91 6.88 -6.44 -25.98
C LEU A 91 6.10 -5.34 -26.71
N ASN A 92 4.96 -4.93 -26.17
CA ASN A 92 4.14 -3.88 -26.78
C ASN A 92 4.84 -2.52 -26.71
N MET A 93 5.43 -2.17 -25.56
CA MET A 93 6.18 -0.91 -25.41
C MET A 93 7.41 -0.84 -26.31
N ALA A 94 8.01 -1.98 -26.67
CA ALA A 94 9.13 -2.05 -27.61
C ALA A 94 8.70 -1.95 -29.09
N ASN A 95 7.40 -1.99 -29.41
CA ASN A 95 6.89 -2.00 -30.78
C ASN A 95 5.87 -0.90 -31.01
N ILE A 96 6.27 0.19 -31.63
CA ILE A 96 5.42 1.37 -31.91
C ILE A 96 4.11 0.99 -32.62
N SER A 97 4.09 -0.07 -33.44
CA SER A 97 2.87 -0.49 -34.16
C SER A 97 1.83 -1.19 -33.29
N GLU A 98 2.21 -1.60 -32.08
CA GLU A 98 1.34 -2.26 -31.09
C GLU A 98 0.95 -1.31 -29.94
N LEU A 99 1.48 -0.08 -29.93
CA LEU A 99 1.15 0.91 -28.91
C LEU A 99 -0.30 1.38 -29.09
N THR A 100 -0.94 1.65 -27.96
CA THR A 100 -2.23 2.32 -27.83
C THR A 100 -2.04 3.76 -27.39
N ASP A 101 -3.07 4.62 -27.46
CA ASP A 101 -2.98 6.02 -27.01
C ASP A 101 -2.54 6.13 -25.56
N PHE A 102 -2.96 5.17 -24.71
CA PHE A 102 -2.57 5.11 -23.29
C PHE A 102 -2.50 3.66 -22.78
N VAL A 103 -1.75 3.48 -21.69
CA VAL A 103 -1.70 2.23 -20.90
C VAL A 103 -2.33 2.51 -19.55
N PHE A 104 -3.52 1.95 -19.31
CA PHE A 104 -4.41 2.35 -18.21
C PHE A 104 -3.99 1.82 -16.83
N SER A 105 -3.49 0.59 -16.76
CA SER A 105 -3.03 -0.05 -15.53
C SER A 105 -1.58 -0.52 -15.70
N ALA A 106 -0.69 0.42 -16.01
CA ALA A 106 0.68 0.12 -16.42
C ALA A 106 1.49 -0.56 -15.31
N GLY A 107 1.47 0.02 -14.09
CA GLY A 107 2.26 -0.47 -12.97
C GLY A 107 3.75 -0.40 -13.24
N PHE A 108 4.20 0.63 -13.98
CA PHE A 108 5.60 0.80 -14.33
C PHE A 108 6.44 1.23 -13.15
N SER A 109 7.62 0.63 -13.03
CA SER A 109 8.67 1.10 -12.13
C SER A 109 9.24 2.45 -12.58
N ASP A 110 9.96 3.14 -11.70
CA ASP A 110 10.65 4.38 -12.05
C ASP A 110 11.65 4.17 -13.20
N SER A 111 12.37 3.05 -13.18
CA SER A 111 13.28 2.65 -14.27
C SER A 111 12.54 2.44 -15.60
N ASP A 112 11.35 1.82 -15.58
CA ASP A 112 10.55 1.66 -16.79
C ASP A 112 10.09 3.02 -17.36
N LEU A 113 9.59 3.90 -16.48
CA LEU A 113 9.14 5.24 -16.88
C LEU A 113 10.26 6.04 -17.54
N LEU A 114 11.42 6.12 -16.89
CA LEU A 114 12.56 6.87 -17.42
C LEU A 114 13.09 6.26 -18.73
N ARG A 115 13.16 4.92 -18.80
CA ARG A 115 13.55 4.24 -20.04
C ARG A 115 12.59 4.50 -21.19
N TYR A 116 11.27 4.48 -20.96
CA TYR A 116 10.27 4.75 -22.00
C TYR A 116 10.23 6.24 -22.37
N ALA A 117 10.53 7.11 -21.43
CA ALA A 117 10.71 8.54 -21.67
C ALA A 117 11.92 8.82 -22.58
N ASP A 118 13.10 8.25 -22.27
CA ASP A 118 14.31 8.37 -23.09
C ASP A 118 14.12 7.82 -24.52
N GLN A 119 13.34 6.76 -24.67
CA GLN A 119 12.96 6.17 -25.95
C GLN A 119 11.87 6.94 -26.70
N GLU A 120 11.37 8.04 -26.15
CA GLU A 120 10.26 8.82 -26.70
C GLU A 120 8.98 7.97 -26.96
N VAL A 121 8.73 6.93 -26.12
CA VAL A 121 7.56 6.03 -26.21
C VAL A 121 6.37 6.58 -25.43
N ILE A 122 6.63 7.30 -24.34
CA ILE A 122 5.65 8.01 -23.52
C ILE A 122 5.89 9.52 -23.57
N ILE A 123 4.88 10.31 -23.24
CA ILE A 123 4.97 11.78 -23.28
C ILE A 123 4.93 12.39 -21.88
N PRO A 124 5.54 13.55 -21.67
CA PRO A 124 5.41 14.30 -20.41
C PRO A 124 4.01 14.87 -20.26
N LEU A 125 3.48 14.87 -19.04
CA LEU A 125 2.07 15.13 -18.75
C LEU A 125 1.82 16.43 -17.96
N GLU A 126 2.86 17.10 -17.43
CA GLU A 126 2.70 18.28 -16.56
C GLU A 126 1.87 19.38 -17.20
N ASP A 127 2.10 19.70 -18.47
CA ASP A 127 1.35 20.74 -19.20
C ASP A 127 -0.13 20.37 -19.40
N TYR A 128 -0.43 19.06 -19.63
CA TYR A 128 -1.81 18.56 -19.75
C TYR A 128 -2.51 18.55 -18.40
N ILE A 129 -1.82 18.16 -17.32
CA ILE A 129 -2.36 18.20 -15.96
C ILE A 129 -2.80 19.63 -15.64
N ASP A 130 -1.93 20.61 -15.89
CA ASP A 130 -2.20 22.01 -15.57
C ASP A 130 -3.27 22.65 -16.47
N SER A 131 -3.42 22.18 -17.71
CA SER A 131 -4.32 22.84 -18.69
C SER A 131 -5.68 22.14 -18.84
N CYS A 132 -5.78 20.82 -18.68
CA CYS A 132 -6.99 20.08 -19.02
C CYS A 132 -7.35 18.92 -18.09
N MET A 133 -6.70 18.78 -16.92
CA MET A 133 -7.01 17.77 -15.91
C MET A 133 -7.38 18.40 -14.55
N PRO A 134 -8.55 19.05 -14.44
CA PRO A 134 -8.93 19.80 -13.25
C PRO A 134 -9.09 18.94 -12.00
N ASN A 135 -9.52 17.67 -12.11
CA ASN A 135 -9.67 16.78 -10.97
C ASN A 135 -8.30 16.42 -10.35
N LEU A 136 -7.33 16.02 -11.16
CA LEU A 136 -5.99 15.71 -10.68
C LEU A 136 -5.27 16.96 -10.19
N SER A 137 -5.43 18.09 -10.89
CA SER A 137 -4.89 19.39 -10.44
C SER A 137 -5.40 19.75 -9.05
N ALA A 138 -6.68 19.54 -8.76
CA ALA A 138 -7.27 19.79 -7.44
C ALA A 138 -6.65 18.87 -6.35
N VAL A 139 -6.34 17.62 -6.69
CA VAL A 139 -5.62 16.71 -5.77
C VAL A 139 -4.22 17.26 -5.46
N PHE A 140 -3.48 17.68 -6.49
CA PHE A 140 -2.12 18.22 -6.33
C PHE A 140 -2.08 19.60 -5.65
N GLU A 141 -3.11 20.44 -5.83
CA GLU A 141 -3.23 21.70 -5.09
C GLU A 141 -3.47 21.44 -3.59
N LYS A 142 -4.26 20.43 -3.29
CA LYS A 142 -4.60 20.08 -1.90
C LYS A 142 -3.47 19.36 -1.18
N TYR A 143 -2.74 18.49 -1.90
CA TYR A 143 -1.64 17.66 -1.42
C TYR A 143 -0.44 17.82 -2.36
N PRO A 144 0.31 18.94 -2.24
CA PRO A 144 1.44 19.24 -3.16
C PRO A 144 2.52 18.16 -3.18
N GLU A 145 2.67 17.42 -2.09
CA GLU A 145 3.60 16.29 -1.99
C GLU A 145 3.38 15.24 -3.06
N TYR A 146 2.14 14.96 -3.47
CA TYR A 146 1.90 13.98 -4.54
C TYR A 146 2.41 14.46 -5.90
N ARG A 147 2.31 15.78 -6.17
CA ARG A 147 2.90 16.34 -7.39
C ARG A 147 4.43 16.20 -7.36
N THR A 148 5.06 16.53 -6.24
CA THR A 148 6.50 16.36 -6.03
C THR A 148 6.92 14.90 -6.23
N MET A 149 6.18 13.95 -5.65
CA MET A 149 6.43 12.52 -5.81
C MET A 149 6.26 12.03 -7.27
N CYS A 150 5.43 12.69 -8.08
CA CYS A 150 5.27 12.36 -9.50
C CYS A 150 6.32 12.98 -10.40
N THR A 151 7.00 14.04 -9.96
CA THR A 151 7.90 14.85 -10.78
C THR A 151 9.33 14.32 -10.68
N ASP A 152 9.96 14.06 -11.81
CA ASP A 152 11.37 13.66 -11.88
C ASP A 152 12.33 14.83 -11.62
N VAL A 153 13.64 14.55 -11.61
CA VAL A 153 14.69 15.54 -11.35
C VAL A 153 14.79 16.63 -12.43
N ASP A 154 14.25 16.40 -13.62
CA ASP A 154 14.22 17.34 -14.74
C ASP A 154 12.91 18.15 -14.81
N GLY A 155 11.97 17.88 -13.91
CA GLY A 155 10.70 18.59 -13.77
C GLY A 155 9.55 17.98 -14.58
N HIS A 156 9.70 16.76 -15.09
CA HIS A 156 8.67 16.07 -15.87
C HIS A 156 7.82 15.12 -15.06
N ILE A 157 6.55 14.97 -15.46
CA ILE A 157 5.61 13.96 -14.95
C ILE A 157 5.31 12.98 -16.09
N TRP A 158 5.77 11.74 -15.96
CA TRP A 158 5.68 10.73 -17.02
C TRP A 158 4.47 9.82 -16.92
N ALA A 159 3.80 9.81 -15.77
CA ALA A 159 2.65 8.94 -15.52
C ALA A 159 1.64 9.60 -14.59
N LEU A 160 0.39 9.14 -14.69
CA LEU A 160 -0.70 9.49 -13.79
C LEU A 160 -0.73 8.51 -12.61
N PRO A 161 -0.77 8.99 -11.35
CA PRO A 161 -0.62 8.15 -10.17
C PRO A 161 -1.90 7.42 -9.77
N TRP A 162 -1.73 6.40 -8.94
CA TRP A 162 -2.74 5.87 -8.05
C TRP A 162 -2.47 6.40 -6.64
N ILE A 163 -3.50 6.94 -5.99
CA ILE A 163 -3.43 7.52 -4.65
C ILE A 163 -4.57 6.95 -3.83
N GLU A 164 -4.28 6.40 -2.65
CA GLU A 164 -5.29 5.98 -1.69
C GLU A 164 -4.90 6.40 -0.28
N GLN A 165 -5.71 7.27 0.30
CA GLN A 165 -5.64 7.62 1.70
C GLN A 165 -6.77 6.88 2.42
N LEU A 166 -6.43 6.07 3.44
CA LEU A 166 -7.42 5.37 4.22
C LEU A 166 -6.89 5.21 5.65
N GLY A 167 -7.63 5.81 6.60
CA GLY A 167 -7.24 5.86 8.00
C GLY A 167 -6.95 7.27 8.47
N SER A 168 -6.35 7.47 9.61
CA SER A 168 -6.20 8.70 10.39
C SER A 168 -5.42 9.85 9.69
N GLY A 169 -5.91 10.31 8.55
CA GLY A 169 -5.38 11.44 7.79
C GLY A 169 -4.06 11.17 7.07
N LYS A 170 -3.62 9.92 7.11
CA LYS A 170 -2.37 9.48 6.48
C LYS A 170 -2.59 8.07 5.96
N THR A 171 -1.95 7.54 5.12
CA THR A 171 -2.06 6.23 4.49
C THR A 171 -1.80 5.05 5.45
N ALA A 172 -2.28 5.15 6.69
CA ALA A 172 -1.98 4.21 7.78
C ALA A 172 -2.31 2.75 7.42
N ILE A 173 -3.45 2.51 6.77
CA ILE A 173 -3.84 1.15 6.36
C ILE A 173 -2.87 0.56 5.33
N GLN A 174 -2.36 1.37 4.42
CA GLN A 174 -1.40 0.94 3.40
C GLN A 174 -0.01 0.70 4.01
N THR A 175 0.29 1.43 5.08
CA THR A 175 1.59 1.36 5.77
C THR A 175 1.81 0.02 6.47
N VAL A 176 0.79 -0.50 7.19
CA VAL A 176 0.92 -1.82 7.85
C VAL A 176 0.75 -2.98 6.87
N GLY A 177 -0.02 -2.80 5.81
CA GLY A 177 -0.15 -3.75 4.70
C GLY A 177 -0.33 -5.21 5.14
N ASN A 178 0.40 -6.11 4.49
CA ASN A 178 0.37 -7.55 4.74
C ASN A 178 1.05 -7.97 6.06
N ASN A 179 1.75 -7.07 6.73
CA ASN A 179 2.52 -7.36 7.94
C ASN A 179 1.70 -7.17 9.22
N MET A 180 0.44 -6.78 9.10
CA MET A 180 -0.44 -6.68 10.26
C MET A 180 -0.53 -8.02 10.97
N THR A 181 -0.07 -8.05 12.22
CA THR A 181 0.06 -9.27 13.02
C THR A 181 -1.18 -9.45 13.87
N TYR A 182 -1.79 -10.62 13.77
CA TYR A 182 -2.99 -10.98 14.51
C TYR A 182 -2.70 -12.10 15.51
N ILE A 183 -3.32 -11.99 16.69
CA ILE A 183 -3.26 -13.01 17.73
C ILE A 183 -4.67 -13.52 18.06
N ASN A 184 -4.81 -14.83 18.26
CA ASN A 184 -6.09 -15.47 18.53
C ASN A 184 -6.58 -15.15 19.95
N LYS A 185 -7.43 -14.12 20.03
CA LYS A 185 -8.00 -13.64 21.29
C LYS A 185 -8.84 -14.69 22.00
N LYS A 186 -9.56 -15.50 21.25
CA LYS A 186 -10.40 -16.58 21.79
C LYS A 186 -9.55 -17.62 22.53
N TRP A 187 -8.34 -17.92 22.03
CA TRP A 187 -7.43 -18.82 22.73
C TRP A 187 -6.81 -18.19 23.97
N LEU A 188 -6.44 -16.89 23.87
CA LEU A 188 -5.96 -16.13 25.03
C LEU A 188 -7.01 -16.14 26.15
N ASP A 189 -8.26 -15.77 25.85
CA ASP A 189 -9.36 -15.72 26.81
C ASP A 189 -9.62 -17.10 27.45
N PHE A 190 -9.61 -18.18 26.64
CA PHE A 190 -9.83 -19.54 27.13
C PHE A 190 -8.71 -20.02 28.08
N LEU A 191 -7.47 -19.65 27.79
CA LEU A 191 -6.31 -20.03 28.60
C LEU A 191 -6.03 -19.04 29.75
N GLY A 192 -6.75 -17.91 29.80
CA GLY A 192 -6.57 -16.86 30.82
C GLY A 192 -5.27 -16.09 30.66
N LEU A 193 -4.86 -15.85 29.40
CA LEU A 193 -3.64 -15.12 29.02
C LEU A 193 -4.00 -13.69 28.60
N GLU A 194 -3.08 -12.76 28.85
CA GLU A 194 -3.17 -11.39 28.36
C GLU A 194 -2.47 -11.28 26.97
N ILE A 195 -2.75 -10.20 26.24
CA ILE A 195 -2.03 -9.88 24.99
C ILE A 195 -0.57 -9.56 25.37
N PRO A 196 0.42 -10.23 24.78
CA PRO A 196 1.82 -9.98 25.09
C PRO A 196 2.29 -8.63 24.56
N THR A 197 3.19 -7.98 25.28
CA THR A 197 3.80 -6.70 24.97
C THR A 197 5.32 -6.77 24.84
N THR A 198 5.90 -7.88 25.24
CA THR A 198 7.34 -8.14 25.13
C THR A 198 7.60 -9.45 24.37
N VAL A 199 8.81 -9.58 23.81
CA VAL A 199 9.23 -10.79 23.10
C VAL A 199 9.21 -12.03 24.01
N ASP A 200 9.50 -11.89 25.31
CA ASP A 200 9.46 -12.99 26.28
C ASP A 200 8.02 -13.41 26.59
N GLU A 201 7.11 -12.45 26.84
CA GLU A 201 5.68 -12.73 27.04
C GLU A 201 5.07 -13.40 25.80
N PHE A 202 5.47 -12.96 24.60
CA PHE A 202 5.02 -13.53 23.35
C PHE A 202 5.46 -15.00 23.21
N LYS A 203 6.72 -15.29 23.51
CA LYS A 203 7.23 -16.68 23.53
C LYS A 203 6.44 -17.54 24.52
N ASP A 204 6.17 -17.03 25.73
CA ASP A 204 5.37 -17.74 26.73
C ASP A 204 3.95 -18.04 26.26
N VAL A 205 3.32 -17.10 25.55
CA VAL A 205 1.98 -17.30 24.94
C VAL A 205 2.02 -18.39 23.87
N LEU A 206 3.03 -18.39 22.98
CA LEU A 206 3.18 -19.43 21.95
C LEU A 206 3.39 -20.81 22.59
N ILE A 207 4.21 -20.90 23.64
CA ILE A 207 4.40 -22.12 24.45
C ILE A 207 3.07 -22.60 25.04
N ALA A 208 2.29 -21.66 25.59
CA ALA A 208 0.97 -22.01 26.16
C ALA A 208 0.02 -22.54 25.09
N PHE A 209 0.01 -21.99 23.89
CA PHE A 209 -0.79 -22.52 22.76
C PHE A 209 -0.35 -23.94 22.39
N ARG A 210 0.96 -24.20 22.24
CA ARG A 210 1.51 -25.52 21.96
C ARG A 210 1.15 -26.53 23.04
N ASP A 211 1.42 -26.21 24.29
CA ASP A 211 1.28 -27.12 25.43
C ASP A 211 -0.19 -27.43 25.79
N ASN A 212 -1.13 -26.56 25.39
CA ASN A 212 -2.56 -26.79 25.54
C ASN A 212 -3.28 -27.20 24.24
N ALA A 213 -2.54 -27.67 23.23
CA ALA A 213 -3.09 -28.02 21.91
C ALA A 213 -4.31 -28.96 21.99
N GLU A 214 -4.25 -30.05 22.79
CA GLU A 214 -5.37 -30.99 22.95
C GLU A 214 -6.60 -30.34 23.57
N LYS A 215 -6.44 -29.38 24.49
CA LYS A 215 -7.55 -28.64 25.08
C LYS A 215 -8.17 -27.69 24.08
N LEU A 216 -7.36 -26.95 23.31
CA LEU A 216 -7.82 -26.05 22.26
C LEU A 216 -8.58 -26.81 21.17
N GLN A 217 -8.04 -27.93 20.69
CA GLN A 217 -8.72 -28.81 19.73
C GLN A 217 -10.07 -29.32 20.26
N SER A 218 -10.10 -29.76 21.49
CA SER A 218 -11.32 -30.31 22.11
C SER A 218 -12.40 -29.24 22.33
N GLU A 219 -12.00 -28.05 22.80
CA GLU A 219 -12.93 -26.95 23.11
C GLU A 219 -13.50 -26.33 21.82
N PHE A 220 -12.66 -26.09 20.82
CA PHE A 220 -13.06 -25.36 19.62
C PHE A 220 -13.34 -26.27 18.40
N GLY A 221 -13.23 -27.59 18.56
CA GLY A 221 -13.51 -28.54 17.48
C GLY A 221 -12.50 -28.49 16.34
N ILE A 222 -11.25 -28.13 16.63
CA ILE A 222 -10.22 -27.93 15.61
C ILE A 222 -9.70 -29.28 15.12
N GLU A 223 -9.80 -29.50 13.81
CA GLU A 223 -9.25 -30.68 13.15
C GLU A 223 -7.81 -30.39 12.69
N GLY A 224 -6.88 -31.31 12.99
CA GLY A 224 -5.46 -31.16 12.70
C GLY A 224 -4.67 -30.57 13.86
N SER A 225 -3.36 -30.39 13.67
CA SER A 225 -2.46 -29.87 14.71
C SER A 225 -2.62 -28.37 14.90
N ILE A 226 -2.56 -27.94 16.17
CA ILE A 226 -2.42 -26.53 16.52
C ILE A 226 -1.07 -26.02 16.01
N ILE A 227 -1.09 -24.81 15.48
CA ILE A 227 0.09 -24.09 14.98
C ILE A 227 0.19 -22.81 15.80
N PRO A 228 1.14 -22.70 16.73
CA PRO A 228 1.24 -21.50 17.58
C PRO A 228 1.41 -20.22 16.77
N MET A 229 2.29 -20.23 15.75
CA MET A 229 2.47 -19.11 14.82
C MET A 229 2.74 -19.60 13.40
N SER A 230 2.15 -18.97 12.38
CA SER A 230 2.43 -19.19 10.97
C SER A 230 2.45 -17.88 10.19
N PHE A 231 3.19 -17.87 9.09
CA PHE A 231 3.35 -16.76 8.15
C PHE A 231 3.79 -17.31 6.78
N ILE A 232 3.97 -16.44 5.79
CA ILE A 232 4.64 -16.76 4.53
C ILE A 232 5.89 -15.89 4.46
N MET A 233 7.07 -16.50 4.61
CA MET A 233 8.33 -15.76 4.61
C MET A 233 8.50 -14.97 3.32
N ASN A 234 8.88 -13.69 3.45
CA ASN A 234 9.05 -12.71 2.38
C ASN A 234 7.78 -12.28 1.62
N ASP A 235 6.58 -12.64 2.14
CA ASP A 235 5.29 -12.17 1.59
C ASP A 235 4.38 -11.67 2.72
N GLN A 236 3.94 -12.55 3.62
CA GLN A 236 3.30 -12.20 4.89
C GLN A 236 4.38 -12.22 5.98
N ASP A 237 5.32 -11.30 5.89
CA ASP A 237 6.59 -11.32 6.62
C ASP A 237 6.42 -10.95 8.11
N PRO A 238 7.06 -11.66 9.04
CA PRO A 238 6.98 -11.37 10.47
C PRO A 238 7.87 -10.20 10.93
N CYS A 239 8.20 -9.23 10.08
CA CYS A 239 9.11 -8.13 10.37
C CYS A 239 8.70 -7.30 11.59
N LEU A 240 7.40 -7.15 11.88
CA LEU A 240 6.92 -6.44 13.06
C LEU A 240 7.37 -7.07 14.38
N LEU A 241 7.62 -8.40 14.41
CA LEU A 241 8.02 -9.09 15.62
C LEU A 241 9.46 -8.79 16.06
N ILE A 242 10.33 -8.40 15.11
CA ILE A 242 11.75 -8.19 15.38
C ILE A 242 12.19 -6.71 15.42
N ASN A 243 11.29 -5.77 15.09
CA ASN A 243 11.63 -4.35 15.11
C ASN A 243 12.12 -3.84 16.49
N GLY A 244 11.61 -4.40 17.58
CA GLY A 244 12.06 -4.10 18.93
C GLY A 244 13.52 -4.46 19.23
N PHE A 245 14.17 -5.28 18.39
CA PHE A 245 15.61 -5.57 18.45
C PHE A 245 16.48 -4.47 17.83
N GLY A 246 15.89 -3.52 17.10
CA GLY A 246 16.55 -2.33 16.57
C GLY A 246 17.11 -2.49 15.16
N GLU A 247 16.56 -3.38 14.35
CA GLU A 247 16.96 -3.52 12.95
C GLU A 247 16.62 -2.29 12.12
N GLY A 248 15.42 -1.77 12.26
CA GLY A 248 14.89 -0.59 11.55
C GLY A 248 14.78 0.64 12.44
N TYR A 249 15.61 0.78 13.47
CA TYR A 249 15.50 1.83 14.48
C TYR A 249 14.13 1.87 15.20
N GLY A 250 13.46 0.72 15.25
CA GLY A 250 12.14 0.57 15.83
C GLY A 250 11.03 0.42 14.79
N ASP A 251 11.24 0.84 13.55
CA ASP A 251 10.35 0.56 12.44
C ASP A 251 10.50 -0.89 11.95
N PRO A 252 9.40 -1.54 11.52
CA PRO A 252 9.50 -2.81 10.82
C PRO A 252 10.34 -2.69 9.55
N ASP A 253 11.09 -3.74 9.27
CA ASP A 253 11.86 -3.83 8.03
C ASP A 253 10.96 -3.69 6.78
N THR A 254 11.49 -3.11 5.74
CA THR A 254 10.79 -2.90 4.45
C THR A 254 11.36 -3.80 3.38
N GLY A 255 10.64 -3.97 2.27
CA GLY A 255 11.14 -4.73 1.12
C GLY A 255 12.39 -4.13 0.46
N ARG A 256 12.75 -2.88 0.79
CA ARG A 256 14.00 -2.24 0.35
C ARG A 256 15.15 -2.46 1.34
N HIS A 257 14.86 -2.91 2.53
CA HIS A 257 15.81 -3.08 3.63
C HIS A 257 16.57 -1.81 3.99
N ILE A 258 15.91 -0.66 3.92
CA ILE A 258 16.47 0.64 4.33
C ILE A 258 15.63 1.27 5.42
N ALA A 259 16.28 2.00 6.31
CA ALA A 259 15.64 2.85 7.31
C ALA A 259 16.40 4.19 7.39
N VAL A 260 15.74 5.19 8.00
CA VAL A 260 16.32 6.51 8.26
C VAL A 260 16.51 6.65 9.75
N THR A 261 17.70 7.01 10.19
CA THR A 261 18.02 7.23 11.60
C THR A 261 17.56 8.62 12.07
N ASP A 262 17.54 8.83 13.40
CA ASP A 262 17.25 10.14 14.02
C ASP A 262 18.24 11.26 13.58
N ASP A 263 19.42 10.87 13.10
CA ASP A 263 20.42 11.79 12.57
C ASP A 263 20.30 12.00 11.03
N LEU A 264 19.21 11.48 10.43
CA LEU A 264 18.94 11.50 8.97
C LEU A 264 20.00 10.74 8.16
N GLU A 265 20.53 9.66 8.68
CA GLU A 265 21.40 8.73 7.94
C GLU A 265 20.56 7.56 7.40
N VAL A 266 20.77 7.22 6.14
CA VAL A 266 20.18 6.02 5.53
C VAL A 266 21.04 4.81 5.88
N ILE A 267 20.41 3.79 6.42
CA ILE A 267 21.05 2.53 6.80
C ILE A 267 20.38 1.33 6.12
N CYS A 268 21.14 0.23 5.96
CA CYS A 268 20.56 -1.06 5.64
C CYS A 268 20.10 -1.75 6.94
N THR A 269 18.81 -2.08 7.04
CA THR A 269 18.24 -2.77 8.20
C THR A 269 18.89 -4.13 8.42
N ALA A 270 19.15 -4.86 7.35
CA ALA A 270 19.73 -6.20 7.39
C ALA A 270 21.21 -6.25 7.85
N THR A 271 21.91 -5.12 7.93
CA THR A 271 23.28 -5.07 8.48
C THR A 271 23.34 -4.65 9.95
N GLN A 272 22.20 -4.40 10.56
CA GLN A 272 22.13 -4.00 11.97
C GLN A 272 22.23 -5.21 12.90
N GLU A 273 22.91 -5.05 14.05
CA GLU A 273 22.99 -6.15 15.05
C GLU A 273 21.60 -6.61 15.49
N GLY A 274 20.62 -5.71 15.54
CA GLY A 274 19.23 -6.05 15.87
C GLY A 274 18.57 -7.02 14.87
N PHE A 275 18.94 -6.97 13.60
CA PHE A 275 18.47 -7.93 12.59
C PHE A 275 18.97 -9.35 12.93
N LYS A 276 20.26 -9.50 13.22
CA LYS A 276 20.86 -10.77 13.66
C LYS A 276 20.20 -11.28 14.94
N ASP A 277 20.09 -10.41 15.96
CA ASP A 277 19.52 -10.75 17.27
C ASP A 277 18.05 -11.17 17.14
N GLY A 278 17.26 -10.45 16.33
CA GLY A 278 15.86 -10.75 16.07
C GLY A 278 15.67 -12.10 15.36
N LEU A 279 16.48 -12.38 14.32
CA LEU A 279 16.44 -13.68 13.64
C LEU A 279 16.95 -14.83 14.51
N ALA A 280 17.94 -14.59 15.39
CA ALA A 280 18.37 -15.58 16.37
C ALA A 280 17.26 -15.90 17.39
N TRP A 281 16.50 -14.89 17.84
CA TRP A 281 15.31 -15.11 18.66
C TRP A 281 14.23 -15.90 17.90
N MET A 282 13.97 -15.58 16.64
CA MET A 282 13.03 -16.38 15.84
C MET A 282 13.49 -17.81 15.65
N HIS A 283 14.80 -18.04 15.53
CA HIS A 283 15.37 -19.38 15.49
C HIS A 283 15.05 -20.18 16.76
N GLU A 284 15.16 -19.57 17.94
CA GLU A 284 14.74 -20.21 19.18
C GLU A 284 13.25 -20.61 19.16
N LEU A 285 12.37 -19.74 18.65
CA LEU A 285 10.95 -20.08 18.50
C LEU A 285 10.74 -21.26 17.54
N TYR A 286 11.51 -21.30 16.45
CA TYR A 286 11.44 -22.37 15.47
C TYR A 286 11.94 -23.70 16.04
N GLU A 287 13.09 -23.74 16.71
CA GLU A 287 13.62 -24.94 17.37
C GLU A 287 12.68 -25.51 18.44
N GLU A 288 11.94 -24.65 19.14
CA GLU A 288 10.93 -25.06 20.10
C GLU A 288 9.61 -25.52 19.47
N GLY A 289 9.49 -25.50 18.13
CA GLY A 289 8.29 -25.90 17.40
C GLY A 289 7.13 -24.92 17.57
N LEU A 290 7.42 -23.65 17.77
CA LEU A 290 6.42 -22.59 17.92
C LEU A 290 6.07 -21.92 16.58
N ILE A 291 6.91 -22.09 15.55
CA ILE A 291 6.70 -21.62 14.19
C ILE A 291 6.29 -22.80 13.29
N ASP A 292 5.33 -22.56 12.40
CA ASP A 292 4.95 -23.52 11.35
C ASP A 292 6.15 -23.84 10.46
N PRO A 293 6.59 -25.10 10.37
CA PRO A 293 7.72 -25.46 9.50
C PRO A 293 7.44 -25.22 8.01
N GLU A 294 6.17 -25.13 7.60
CA GLU A 294 5.81 -24.81 6.22
C GLU A 294 5.80 -23.29 5.93
N ALA A 295 6.01 -22.42 6.92
CA ALA A 295 6.05 -20.96 6.76
C ALA A 295 7.07 -20.48 5.71
N PHE A 296 8.10 -21.28 5.44
CA PHE A 296 9.19 -20.99 4.49
C PHE A 296 8.94 -21.52 3.07
N THR A 297 7.86 -22.28 2.86
CA THR A 297 7.61 -22.99 1.57
C THR A 297 6.15 -23.02 1.15
N GLN A 298 5.22 -22.66 2.03
CA GLN A 298 3.79 -22.67 1.72
C GLN A 298 3.40 -21.49 0.82
N ASP A 299 2.39 -21.74 0.01
CA ASP A 299 1.71 -20.70 -0.76
C ASP A 299 0.51 -20.11 0.00
N TRP A 300 -0.04 -19.02 -0.52
CA TRP A 300 -1.22 -18.35 0.04
C TRP A 300 -2.41 -19.28 0.22
N SER A 301 -2.71 -20.15 -0.76
CA SER A 301 -3.83 -21.08 -0.70
C SER A 301 -3.70 -22.08 0.45
N THR A 302 -2.51 -22.64 0.66
CA THR A 302 -2.19 -23.53 1.77
C THR A 302 -2.30 -22.81 3.11
N TYR A 303 -1.75 -21.59 3.18
CA TYR A 303 -1.80 -20.75 4.37
C TYR A 303 -3.23 -20.44 4.79
N VAL A 304 -4.07 -19.94 3.88
CA VAL A 304 -5.50 -19.65 4.14
C VAL A 304 -6.27 -20.91 4.52
N SER A 305 -6.01 -22.04 3.88
CA SER A 305 -6.69 -23.31 4.20
C SER A 305 -6.43 -23.78 5.63
N LYS A 306 -5.21 -23.63 6.14
CA LYS A 306 -4.86 -23.92 7.54
C LYS A 306 -5.57 -22.96 8.50
N GLY A 307 -5.60 -21.67 8.16
CA GLY A 307 -6.28 -20.64 8.96
C GLY A 307 -7.79 -20.89 9.07
N LYS A 308 -8.46 -21.07 7.93
CA LYS A 308 -9.92 -21.40 7.89
C LYS A 308 -10.28 -22.68 8.64
N SER A 309 -9.31 -23.54 8.91
CA SER A 309 -9.48 -24.71 9.79
C SER A 309 -9.28 -24.37 11.28
N GLY A 310 -9.11 -23.09 11.64
CA GLY A 310 -8.96 -22.58 13.00
C GLY A 310 -7.67 -23.01 13.71
N ARG A 311 -6.60 -23.29 12.97
CA ARG A 311 -5.38 -23.92 13.51
C ARG A 311 -4.34 -22.94 14.05
N TYR A 312 -4.45 -21.63 13.75
CA TYR A 312 -3.44 -20.63 14.08
C TYR A 312 -3.67 -19.93 15.41
N GLY A 313 -2.58 -19.76 16.17
CA GLY A 313 -2.55 -18.89 17.35
C GLY A 313 -2.14 -17.46 16.99
N VAL A 314 -1.17 -17.31 16.09
CA VAL A 314 -0.69 -16.03 15.55
C VAL A 314 -0.52 -16.16 14.05
N CYS A 315 -0.90 -15.13 13.30
CA CYS A 315 -0.71 -15.07 11.85
C CYS A 315 -0.61 -13.62 11.36
N MET A 316 -0.09 -13.43 10.13
CA MET A 316 0.04 -12.14 9.45
C MET A 316 -0.87 -12.11 8.23
N SER A 317 -1.53 -10.98 8.00
CA SER A 317 -2.37 -10.77 6.82
C SER A 317 -2.71 -9.29 6.66
N TRP A 318 -3.05 -8.89 5.45
CA TRP A 318 -3.74 -7.62 5.22
C TRP A 318 -5.05 -7.53 6.02
N ASP A 319 -5.83 -8.60 6.02
CA ASP A 319 -7.10 -8.69 6.73
C ASP A 319 -7.27 -10.10 7.30
N ILE A 320 -7.58 -10.21 8.59
CA ILE A 320 -7.80 -11.49 9.26
C ILE A 320 -9.03 -12.23 8.71
N ALA A 321 -10.02 -11.53 8.18
CA ALA A 321 -11.20 -12.12 7.56
C ALA A 321 -10.86 -12.99 6.34
N ASN A 322 -9.70 -12.80 5.72
CA ASN A 322 -9.19 -13.68 4.67
C ASN A 322 -8.78 -15.06 5.19
N ILE A 323 -8.43 -15.15 6.47
CA ILE A 323 -7.79 -16.30 7.11
C ILE A 323 -8.76 -17.04 8.03
N ASP A 324 -9.53 -16.31 8.86
CA ASP A 324 -10.41 -16.92 9.87
C ASP A 324 -11.54 -15.94 10.25
N ASN A 325 -12.38 -16.35 11.22
CA ASN A 325 -13.45 -15.52 11.73
C ASN A 325 -12.91 -14.37 12.58
N LEU A 326 -13.08 -13.15 12.10
CA LEU A 326 -12.69 -11.91 12.73
C LEU A 326 -12.97 -11.83 14.24
N ALA A 327 -14.17 -12.29 14.68
CA ALA A 327 -14.60 -12.16 16.08
C ALA A 327 -13.69 -12.91 17.08
N ASP A 328 -12.87 -13.82 16.60
CA ASP A 328 -11.98 -14.64 17.41
C ASP A 328 -10.57 -14.04 17.57
N TRP A 329 -10.29 -12.91 16.94
CA TRP A 329 -8.95 -12.32 16.80
C TRP A 329 -8.84 -10.89 17.35
N THR A 330 -7.61 -10.45 17.57
CA THR A 330 -7.21 -9.07 17.81
C THR A 330 -5.82 -8.84 17.22
N VAL A 331 -5.40 -7.59 17.13
CA VAL A 331 -4.04 -7.26 16.68
C VAL A 331 -3.01 -7.47 17.78
N LEU A 332 -1.79 -7.80 17.37
CA LEU A 332 -0.61 -7.80 18.22
C LEU A 332 0.15 -6.50 17.96
N PRO A 333 0.30 -5.61 18.95
CA PRO A 333 1.13 -4.42 18.81
C PRO A 333 2.62 -4.81 18.72
N ALA A 334 3.48 -3.85 18.36
CA ALA A 334 4.91 -4.04 18.32
C ALA A 334 5.45 -4.50 19.68
N LEU A 335 6.31 -5.52 19.66
CA LEU A 335 6.87 -6.13 20.86
C LEU A 335 8.15 -5.41 21.31
N THR A 336 8.28 -5.15 22.62
CA THR A 336 9.51 -4.62 23.18
C THR A 336 10.52 -5.76 23.42
N ALA A 337 11.76 -5.58 22.94
CA ALA A 337 12.89 -6.43 23.29
C ALA A 337 13.80 -5.69 24.31
N ASP A 338 14.50 -6.43 25.19
CA ASP A 338 15.44 -5.85 26.15
C ASP A 338 16.78 -5.51 25.48
N THR A 339 16.75 -4.67 24.45
CA THR A 339 17.92 -4.30 23.66
C THR A 339 18.00 -2.79 23.43
N LYS A 340 19.11 -2.19 23.84
CA LYS A 340 19.68 -0.90 23.39
C LYS A 340 18.77 0.35 23.41
N ASN A 341 17.74 0.41 24.25
CA ASN A 341 16.79 1.54 24.33
C ASN A 341 16.01 1.81 23.02
N VAL A 342 15.81 0.79 22.20
CA VAL A 342 14.96 0.89 21.02
C VAL A 342 13.50 0.89 21.45
N THR A 343 12.75 1.88 20.98
CA THR A 343 11.29 1.90 21.13
C THR A 343 10.70 1.31 19.85
N PRO A 344 10.06 0.11 19.91
CA PRO A 344 9.49 -0.49 18.72
C PRO A 344 8.32 0.33 18.23
N GLN A 345 8.17 0.42 16.90
CA GLN A 345 7.12 1.16 16.22
C GLN A 345 6.29 0.22 15.36
N ASN A 346 5.09 0.65 15.02
CA ASN A 346 4.17 -0.12 14.19
C ASN A 346 4.28 0.20 12.68
N GLY A 347 5.36 0.83 12.26
CA GLY A 347 5.59 1.28 10.90
C GLY A 347 5.67 2.80 10.76
N SER A 348 5.69 3.26 9.53
CA SER A 348 5.80 4.67 9.17
C SER A 348 4.80 5.05 8.06
N PHE A 349 4.40 6.32 7.99
CA PHE A 349 3.41 6.80 7.02
C PHE A 349 4.02 6.96 5.61
N THR A 350 4.13 5.88 4.83
CA THR A 350 4.79 5.86 3.50
C THR A 350 3.96 5.26 2.37
N GLY A 351 2.81 4.64 2.67
CA GLY A 351 2.03 3.87 1.69
C GLY A 351 1.01 4.70 0.89
N GLY A 352 0.23 4.00 0.07
CA GLY A 352 -0.93 4.58 -0.63
C GLY A 352 -0.62 5.40 -1.87
N PHE A 353 0.55 5.21 -2.48
CA PHE A 353 0.96 5.90 -3.69
C PHE A 353 1.68 4.98 -4.68
N GLU A 354 1.27 5.05 -5.93
CA GLU A 354 1.94 4.38 -7.05
C GLU A 354 2.07 5.36 -8.22
N ARG A 355 3.29 5.78 -8.53
CA ARG A 355 3.60 6.77 -9.57
C ARG A 355 3.24 6.27 -10.96
N GLY A 356 3.67 5.07 -11.31
CA GLY A 356 3.63 4.52 -12.65
C GLY A 356 2.31 3.88 -13.07
N ARG A 357 1.17 4.33 -12.55
CA ARG A 357 -0.12 3.64 -12.75
C ARG A 357 -0.66 3.74 -14.17
N CYS A 358 -0.58 4.91 -14.81
CA CYS A 358 -1.09 5.11 -16.16
C CYS A 358 -0.17 6.03 -16.96
N VAL A 359 0.09 5.69 -18.22
CA VAL A 359 0.90 6.52 -19.12
C VAL A 359 0.16 6.85 -20.39
N VAL A 360 0.45 8.00 -20.98
CA VAL A 360 0.02 8.38 -22.32
C VAL A 360 1.20 8.18 -23.26
N THR A 361 0.96 7.52 -24.39
CA THR A 361 2.03 7.17 -25.33
C THR A 361 2.21 8.21 -26.43
N ALA A 362 3.37 8.21 -27.06
CA ALA A 362 3.70 9.14 -28.14
C ALA A 362 2.90 8.90 -29.44
N VAL A 363 2.13 7.80 -29.54
CA VAL A 363 1.25 7.53 -30.69
C VAL A 363 -0.14 8.14 -30.55
N ALA A 364 -0.49 8.70 -29.41
CA ALA A 364 -1.76 9.37 -29.19
C ALA A 364 -1.92 10.56 -30.16
N GLU A 365 -2.90 10.47 -31.08
CA GLU A 365 -3.15 11.56 -32.05
C GLU A 365 -3.75 12.80 -31.40
N ASN A 366 -4.47 12.63 -30.28
CA ASN A 366 -5.04 13.72 -29.49
C ASN A 366 -4.77 13.52 -27.99
N PRO A 367 -3.53 13.80 -27.51
CA PRO A 367 -3.19 13.62 -26.12
C PRO A 367 -4.05 14.44 -25.14
N GLU A 368 -4.50 15.62 -25.54
CA GLU A 368 -5.38 16.46 -24.73
C GLU A 368 -6.70 15.75 -24.43
N LEU A 369 -7.36 15.15 -25.44
CA LEU A 369 -8.59 14.39 -25.22
C LEU A 369 -8.36 13.14 -24.38
N VAL A 370 -7.21 12.46 -24.56
CA VAL A 370 -6.83 11.32 -23.73
C VAL A 370 -6.71 11.74 -22.28
N CYS A 371 -5.99 12.83 -21.98
CA CYS A 371 -5.82 13.38 -20.64
C CYS A 371 -7.16 13.83 -20.02
N GLN A 372 -8.02 14.51 -20.78
CA GLN A 372 -9.36 14.91 -20.33
C GLN A 372 -10.22 13.69 -19.96
N TRP A 373 -10.14 12.59 -20.73
CA TRP A 373 -10.87 11.37 -20.42
C TRP A 373 -10.28 10.67 -19.19
N LEU A 374 -8.95 10.62 -19.06
CA LEU A 374 -8.27 10.04 -17.91
C LEU A 374 -8.49 10.85 -16.63
N ASP A 375 -8.70 12.18 -16.73
CA ASP A 375 -9.01 13.04 -15.58
C ASP A 375 -10.33 12.66 -14.88
N LEU A 376 -11.28 12.07 -15.62
CA LEU A 376 -12.52 11.55 -15.02
C LEU A 376 -12.27 10.46 -13.98
N MET A 377 -11.13 9.76 -14.07
CA MET A 377 -10.74 8.74 -13.11
C MET A 377 -10.42 9.33 -11.73
N TYR A 378 -10.10 10.62 -11.67
CA TYR A 378 -9.83 11.39 -10.44
C TYR A 378 -11.05 12.13 -9.89
N ASP A 379 -12.20 12.05 -10.56
CA ASP A 379 -13.45 12.58 -10.00
C ASP A 379 -13.76 11.91 -8.65
N PRO A 380 -14.11 12.67 -7.59
CA PRO A 380 -14.31 12.12 -6.25
C PRO A 380 -15.40 11.05 -6.13
N PHE A 381 -16.36 11.02 -7.06
CA PHE A 381 -17.39 9.99 -7.11
C PHE A 381 -17.00 8.81 -8.00
N GLN A 382 -16.15 9.02 -9.02
CA GLN A 382 -15.65 7.98 -9.91
C GLN A 382 -14.48 7.19 -9.31
N SER A 383 -13.53 7.85 -8.65
CA SER A 383 -12.34 7.21 -8.07
C SER A 383 -12.65 6.03 -7.14
N PRO A 384 -13.61 6.13 -6.19
CA PRO A 384 -14.02 4.99 -5.37
C PRO A 384 -14.56 3.81 -6.18
N GLN A 385 -15.29 4.08 -7.29
CA GLN A 385 -15.77 3.02 -8.18
C GLN A 385 -14.60 2.30 -8.86
N ASN A 386 -13.60 3.05 -9.32
CA ASN A 386 -12.40 2.46 -9.93
C ASN A 386 -11.62 1.60 -8.92
N ASN A 387 -11.66 1.98 -7.63
CA ASN A 387 -10.95 1.27 -6.57
C ASN A 387 -11.68 0.01 -6.11
N TRP A 388 -13.00 0.08 -5.92
CA TRP A 388 -13.75 -1.02 -5.31
C TRP A 388 -14.78 -1.70 -6.21
N GLY A 389 -15.37 -1.01 -7.16
CA GLY A 389 -16.40 -1.56 -8.05
C GLY A 389 -17.62 -0.66 -8.18
N THR A 390 -18.72 -1.17 -8.71
CA THR A 390 -19.86 -0.40 -9.19
C THR A 390 -21.10 -0.45 -8.28
N TYR A 391 -22.20 0.12 -8.76
CA TYR A 391 -23.53 0.16 -8.12
C TYR A 391 -24.64 0.06 -9.17
N GLY A 392 -25.83 -0.44 -8.76
CA GLY A 392 -27.11 -0.21 -9.45
C GLY A 392 -27.37 -1.05 -10.70
N GLU A 393 -26.69 -2.17 -10.86
CA GLU A 393 -26.96 -3.12 -11.95
C GLU A 393 -27.88 -4.27 -11.55
N ASP A 394 -28.32 -4.33 -10.29
CA ASP A 394 -29.13 -5.43 -9.74
C ASP A 394 -28.45 -6.80 -9.90
N ASP A 395 -27.12 -6.85 -9.88
CA ASP A 395 -26.37 -8.08 -9.93
C ASP A 395 -25.66 -8.38 -8.60
N ASP A 396 -25.14 -9.58 -8.48
CA ASP A 396 -24.47 -10.06 -7.26
C ASP A 396 -23.09 -9.40 -7.03
N TYR A 397 -22.68 -8.45 -7.92
CA TYR A 397 -21.37 -7.81 -7.89
C TYR A 397 -21.41 -6.32 -7.59
N ASP A 398 -22.59 -5.75 -7.34
CA ASP A 398 -22.68 -4.37 -6.87
C ASP A 398 -22.06 -4.24 -5.47
N ILE A 399 -20.95 -3.49 -5.37
CA ILE A 399 -20.31 -3.22 -4.09
C ILE A 399 -20.90 -2.00 -3.39
N PHE A 400 -21.64 -1.16 -4.14
CA PHE A 400 -22.24 0.05 -3.63
C PHE A 400 -23.76 0.12 -3.88
N GLU A 401 -24.44 0.75 -2.92
CA GLU A 401 -25.78 1.33 -3.08
C GLU A 401 -25.66 2.84 -3.25
N LEU A 402 -26.47 3.43 -4.15
CA LEU A 402 -26.54 4.88 -4.26
C LEU A 402 -27.31 5.46 -3.07
N SER A 403 -26.70 6.43 -2.38
CA SER A 403 -27.22 7.09 -1.17
C SER A 403 -27.06 8.60 -1.27
N GLU A 404 -27.46 9.32 -0.24
CA GLU A 404 -27.24 10.75 -0.09
C GLU A 404 -26.37 11.00 1.16
N ASN A 405 -25.41 11.92 1.03
CA ASN A 405 -24.64 12.40 2.18
C ASN A 405 -25.46 13.37 3.06
N ALA A 406 -24.88 13.86 4.15
CA ALA A 406 -25.55 14.77 5.09
C ALA A 406 -26.02 16.10 4.48
N GLU A 407 -25.45 16.49 3.33
CA GLU A 407 -25.77 17.73 2.61
C GLU A 407 -26.75 17.49 1.44
N GLY A 408 -27.18 16.24 1.21
CA GLY A 408 -28.07 15.85 0.10
C GLY A 408 -27.37 15.62 -1.23
N GLY A 409 -26.04 15.50 -1.23
CA GLY A 409 -25.24 15.11 -2.40
C GLY A 409 -25.25 13.60 -2.60
N LYS A 410 -24.92 13.15 -3.82
CA LYS A 410 -24.80 11.72 -4.12
C LYS A 410 -23.61 11.11 -3.37
N MET A 411 -23.80 9.92 -2.80
CA MET A 411 -22.78 9.17 -2.08
C MET A 411 -22.90 7.68 -2.41
N LEU A 412 -21.77 7.02 -2.55
CA LEU A 412 -21.63 5.57 -2.68
C LEU A 412 -21.60 4.96 -1.28
N LYS A 413 -22.59 4.15 -0.94
CA LYS A 413 -22.63 3.44 0.32
C LYS A 413 -22.26 1.98 0.07
N HIS A 414 -21.26 1.45 0.78
CA HIS A 414 -20.92 0.05 0.71
C HIS A 414 -22.10 -0.83 1.05
N ALA A 415 -22.42 -1.77 0.17
CA ALA A 415 -23.46 -2.78 0.35
C ALA A 415 -22.91 -3.99 1.10
N PRO A 416 -23.75 -4.71 1.89
CA PRO A 416 -23.34 -5.96 2.48
C PRO A 416 -23.03 -7.00 1.39
N LEU A 417 -21.84 -7.59 1.43
CA LEU A 417 -21.38 -8.56 0.41
C LEU A 417 -21.92 -9.99 0.63
N GLY A 418 -22.70 -10.24 1.69
CA GLY A 418 -23.23 -11.57 2.00
C GLY A 418 -22.12 -12.58 2.32
N ASP A 419 -22.09 -13.69 1.57
CA ASP A 419 -21.06 -14.74 1.72
C ASP A 419 -19.86 -14.55 0.77
N ALA A 420 -19.89 -13.53 -0.12
CA ALA A 420 -18.80 -13.24 -1.05
C ALA A 420 -17.66 -12.51 -0.33
N SER A 421 -16.42 -12.81 -0.70
CA SER A 421 -15.28 -12.05 -0.18
C SER A 421 -15.18 -10.69 -0.90
N PRO A 422 -14.66 -9.63 -0.23
CA PRO A 422 -14.45 -8.34 -0.88
C PRO A 422 -13.62 -8.41 -2.16
N ILE A 423 -12.60 -9.27 -2.19
CA ILE A 423 -11.76 -9.45 -3.38
C ILE A 423 -12.51 -10.07 -4.55
N GLU A 424 -13.41 -11.05 -4.31
CA GLU A 424 -14.20 -11.68 -5.38
C GLU A 424 -15.13 -10.67 -6.06
N VAL A 425 -15.80 -9.83 -5.27
CA VAL A 425 -16.69 -8.79 -5.80
C VAL A 425 -15.89 -7.71 -6.53
N ARG A 426 -14.78 -7.28 -5.94
CA ARG A 426 -13.89 -6.27 -6.52
C ARG A 426 -13.27 -6.72 -7.85
N GLU A 427 -12.90 -7.99 -7.98
CA GLU A 427 -12.35 -8.54 -9.22
C GLU A 427 -13.40 -8.70 -10.32
N ALA A 428 -14.65 -8.97 -9.99
CA ALA A 428 -15.70 -9.21 -11.00
C ALA A 428 -15.91 -8.00 -11.94
N GLU A 429 -15.97 -6.80 -11.39
CA GLU A 429 -16.13 -5.52 -12.10
C GLU A 429 -14.84 -4.66 -12.07
N PHE A 430 -13.68 -5.30 -12.05
CA PHE A 430 -12.39 -4.63 -11.91
C PHE A 430 -12.18 -3.54 -12.96
N VAL A 431 -11.82 -2.34 -12.51
CA VAL A 431 -11.48 -1.20 -13.35
C VAL A 431 -9.99 -0.90 -13.26
N GLY A 432 -9.47 -0.67 -12.07
CA GLY A 432 -8.07 -0.27 -11.88
C GLY A 432 -7.79 1.12 -12.45
N GLY A 433 -6.61 1.29 -13.02
CA GLY A 433 -6.18 2.54 -13.63
C GLY A 433 -5.76 3.61 -12.62
N PRO A 434 -5.54 4.84 -13.09
CA PRO A 434 -5.22 5.96 -12.23
C PRO A 434 -6.44 6.36 -11.41
N LEU A 435 -6.25 6.82 -10.17
CA LEU A 435 -7.33 7.31 -9.30
C LEU A 435 -6.75 8.05 -8.09
N ALA A 436 -7.63 8.77 -7.37
CA ALA A 436 -7.32 9.30 -6.05
C ALA A 436 -8.52 9.12 -5.14
N VAL A 437 -8.40 8.29 -4.10
CA VAL A 437 -9.36 8.19 -3.01
C VAL A 437 -8.73 8.84 -1.79
N LEU A 438 -9.25 9.99 -1.41
CA LEU A 438 -8.70 10.82 -0.33
C LEU A 438 -9.51 10.63 0.96
N ASP A 439 -8.90 10.88 2.11
CA ASP A 439 -9.55 10.73 3.42
C ASP A 439 -10.83 11.57 3.55
N ASP A 440 -10.86 12.76 2.95
CA ASP A 440 -12.04 13.62 2.97
C ASP A 440 -13.15 13.23 1.98
N TYR A 441 -12.96 12.16 1.19
CA TYR A 441 -14.04 11.60 0.38
C TYR A 441 -14.99 10.73 1.21
N TYR A 442 -14.51 10.20 2.36
CA TYR A 442 -15.35 9.40 3.25
C TYR A 442 -16.46 10.24 3.88
N ASP A 443 -17.66 9.66 3.94
CA ASP A 443 -18.91 10.31 4.37
C ASP A 443 -19.40 11.48 3.47
N VAL A 444 -18.63 11.82 2.42
CA VAL A 444 -19.01 12.84 1.43
C VAL A 444 -19.39 12.20 0.10
N TYR A 445 -18.51 11.39 -0.48
CA TYR A 445 -18.69 10.70 -1.77
C TYR A 445 -18.81 9.19 -1.63
N VAL A 446 -18.21 8.61 -0.59
CA VAL A 446 -18.19 7.17 -0.34
C VAL A 446 -18.20 6.90 1.17
N THR A 447 -18.84 5.82 1.60
CA THR A 447 -18.71 5.36 2.99
C THR A 447 -17.44 4.51 3.17
N CYS A 448 -16.96 4.39 4.41
CA CYS A 448 -16.03 3.32 4.75
C CYS A 448 -16.77 1.97 4.70
N PRO A 449 -16.16 0.88 4.19
CA PRO A 449 -16.80 -0.42 4.21
C PRO A 449 -17.01 -0.92 5.66
N ASP A 450 -18.25 -1.34 5.99
CA ASP A 450 -18.59 -1.80 7.35
C ASP A 450 -17.75 -3.01 7.78
N ASP A 451 -17.37 -3.86 6.81
CA ASP A 451 -16.54 -5.04 7.01
C ASP A 451 -15.04 -4.74 7.17
N ALA A 452 -14.59 -3.53 6.79
CA ALA A 452 -13.23 -3.03 7.01
C ALA A 452 -13.13 -2.05 8.20
N GLN A 453 -14.25 -1.54 8.71
CA GLN A 453 -14.25 -0.52 9.77
C GLN A 453 -13.48 -0.98 11.01
N TYR A 454 -13.66 -2.23 11.45
CA TYR A 454 -12.94 -2.77 12.60
C TYR A 454 -11.42 -2.74 12.42
N ARG A 455 -10.95 -2.95 11.18
CA ARG A 455 -9.51 -2.93 10.87
C ARG A 455 -8.96 -1.52 10.96
N LEU A 456 -9.70 -0.53 10.46
CA LEU A 456 -9.35 0.88 10.62
C LEU A 456 -9.35 1.29 12.09
N ASP A 457 -10.38 0.89 12.85
CA ASP A 457 -10.46 1.15 14.29
C ASP A 457 -9.26 0.54 15.03
N TRP A 458 -8.84 -0.67 14.67
CA TRP A 458 -7.66 -1.32 15.25
C TRP A 458 -6.36 -0.62 14.86
N ILE A 459 -6.23 -0.19 13.60
CA ILE A 459 -5.03 0.55 13.16
C ILE A 459 -4.96 1.88 13.92
N GLU A 460 -6.05 2.59 14.05
CA GLU A 460 -6.09 3.86 14.77
C GLU A 460 -5.82 3.68 16.27
N GLU A 461 -6.37 2.63 16.90
CA GLU A 461 -6.21 2.39 18.33
C GLU A 461 -4.83 1.84 18.70
N TYR A 462 -4.32 0.86 17.92
CA TYR A 462 -3.15 0.06 18.32
C TYR A 462 -1.89 0.34 17.51
N TYR A 463 -2.00 0.87 16.28
CA TYR A 463 -0.86 1.04 15.39
C TYR A 463 -0.47 2.51 15.19
N THR A 464 -1.41 3.37 14.84
CA THR A 464 -1.16 4.78 14.54
C THR A 464 -0.43 5.55 15.66
N PRO A 465 -0.73 5.33 16.97
CA PRO A 465 -0.05 6.06 18.02
C PRO A 465 1.47 5.86 18.10
N ASP A 466 1.94 4.70 17.64
CA ASP A 466 3.34 4.29 17.69
C ASP A 466 3.97 4.21 16.28
N MET A 467 3.34 4.83 15.26
CA MET A 467 3.92 4.92 13.92
C MET A 467 4.93 6.07 13.84
N ASN A 468 6.04 5.82 13.15
CA ASN A 468 7.02 6.85 12.82
C ASN A 468 6.45 7.85 11.81
N THR A 469 6.56 9.14 12.10
CA THR A 469 6.11 10.24 11.25
C THR A 469 7.22 11.22 10.87
N GLU A 470 8.43 11.04 11.42
CA GLU A 470 9.52 12.02 11.32
C GLU A 470 10.67 11.50 10.45
N TYR A 471 11.09 10.24 10.62
CA TYR A 471 12.32 9.68 10.02
C TYR A 471 11.95 8.61 8.98
N VAL A 472 11.27 9.07 7.92
CA VAL A 472 10.74 8.19 6.87
C VAL A 472 11.45 8.48 5.56
N TYR A 473 11.91 7.44 4.87
CA TYR A 473 12.51 7.62 3.54
C TYR A 473 11.44 8.11 2.55
N PRO A 474 11.62 9.29 1.92
CA PRO A 474 10.61 9.86 1.03
C PRO A 474 10.47 9.06 -0.27
N ASN A 475 9.29 9.14 -0.88
CA ASN A 475 9.03 8.52 -2.18
C ASN A 475 9.50 9.44 -3.33
N VAL A 476 10.81 9.63 -3.44
CA VAL A 476 11.44 10.49 -4.45
C VAL A 476 11.48 9.82 -5.83
N PHE A 477 11.45 10.62 -6.89
CA PHE A 477 11.67 10.15 -8.26
C PHE A 477 13.14 10.46 -8.64
N MET A 478 13.98 9.44 -8.60
CA MET A 478 15.42 9.56 -8.81
C MET A 478 15.78 9.79 -10.28
N SER A 479 17.01 10.20 -10.55
CA SER A 479 17.52 10.27 -11.92
C SER A 479 17.59 8.89 -12.58
N GLN A 480 17.64 8.86 -13.90
CA GLN A 480 17.78 7.60 -14.64
C GLN A 480 19.05 6.84 -14.26
N GLU A 481 20.20 7.53 -14.17
CA GLU A 481 21.50 6.96 -13.80
C GLU A 481 21.40 6.29 -12.41
N ASP A 482 20.95 7.01 -11.39
CA ASP A 482 20.84 6.48 -10.03
C ASP A 482 19.80 5.34 -9.91
N THR A 483 18.70 5.43 -10.69
CA THR A 483 17.68 4.37 -10.72
C THR A 483 18.20 3.09 -11.37
N GLU A 484 18.97 3.20 -12.46
CA GLU A 484 19.63 2.06 -13.13
C GLU A 484 20.71 1.45 -12.24
N ASP A 485 21.56 2.27 -11.62
CA ASP A 485 22.61 1.82 -10.69
C ASP A 485 22.01 1.07 -9.50
N LEU A 486 20.90 1.57 -8.90
CA LEU A 486 20.20 0.88 -7.84
C LEU A 486 19.58 -0.45 -8.32
N ALA A 487 18.98 -0.47 -9.51
CA ALA A 487 18.36 -1.68 -10.05
C ALA A 487 19.37 -2.81 -10.26
N ASP A 488 20.60 -2.47 -10.69
CA ASP A 488 21.67 -3.44 -10.94
C ASP A 488 22.12 -4.17 -9.66
N VAL A 489 22.07 -3.51 -8.49
CA VAL A 489 22.56 -4.06 -7.23
C VAL A 489 21.44 -4.55 -6.31
N GLN A 490 20.27 -3.93 -6.36
CA GLN A 490 19.17 -4.17 -5.40
C GLN A 490 18.63 -5.60 -5.43
N ASP A 491 18.57 -6.21 -6.62
CA ASP A 491 18.03 -7.57 -6.78
C ASP A 491 18.91 -8.62 -6.09
N ASP A 492 20.25 -8.52 -6.21
CA ASP A 492 21.19 -9.44 -5.55
C ASP A 492 21.24 -9.20 -4.05
N ILE A 493 21.18 -7.94 -3.59
CA ILE A 493 21.09 -7.58 -2.18
C ILE A 493 19.81 -8.17 -1.57
N THR A 494 18.65 -7.93 -2.15
CA THR A 494 17.35 -8.40 -1.64
C THR A 494 17.28 -9.93 -1.61
N LYS A 495 17.74 -10.62 -2.66
CA LYS A 495 17.79 -12.09 -2.68
C LYS A 495 18.68 -12.65 -1.59
N THR A 496 19.83 -12.03 -1.35
CA THR A 496 20.78 -12.46 -0.31
C THR A 496 20.18 -12.29 1.07
N ILE A 497 19.53 -11.15 1.34
CA ILE A 497 18.85 -10.90 2.62
C ILE A 497 17.69 -11.89 2.83
N ASN A 498 16.84 -12.09 1.82
CA ASN A 498 15.70 -13.00 1.92
C ASN A 498 16.13 -14.46 2.12
N ALA A 499 17.24 -14.88 1.50
CA ALA A 499 17.81 -16.20 1.73
C ALA A 499 18.36 -16.33 3.16
N ALA A 500 19.08 -15.33 3.66
CA ALA A 500 19.60 -15.30 5.02
C ALA A 500 18.48 -15.31 6.06
N LYS A 501 17.42 -14.52 5.91
CA LYS A 501 16.24 -14.54 6.78
C LYS A 501 15.67 -15.94 6.94
N SER A 502 15.43 -16.64 5.83
CA SER A 502 14.89 -17.99 5.83
C SER A 502 15.85 -19.00 6.46
N ASP A 503 17.13 -18.96 6.06
CA ASP A 503 18.15 -19.90 6.55
C ASP A 503 18.40 -19.72 8.05
N TRP A 504 18.55 -18.49 8.53
CA TRP A 504 18.90 -18.25 9.92
C TRP A 504 17.76 -18.53 10.89
N VAL A 505 16.51 -18.32 10.49
CA VAL A 505 15.38 -18.79 11.31
C VAL A 505 15.34 -20.30 11.39
N MET A 506 15.60 -21.03 10.30
CA MET A 506 15.60 -22.49 10.32
C MET A 506 16.83 -23.11 10.98
N ASN A 507 18.02 -22.57 10.76
CA ASN A 507 19.29 -23.20 11.09
C ASN A 507 20.16 -22.44 12.10
N GLY A 508 19.76 -21.23 12.48
CA GLY A 508 20.55 -20.31 13.31
C GLY A 508 21.65 -19.60 12.51
N VAL A 509 22.28 -18.62 13.14
CA VAL A 509 23.37 -17.84 12.55
C VAL A 509 24.57 -17.80 13.50
N THR A 510 25.77 -17.97 12.94
CA THR A 510 27.03 -17.79 13.67
C THR A 510 27.64 -16.42 13.39
N ASP A 511 28.57 -15.96 14.26
CA ASP A 511 29.27 -14.70 14.04
C ASP A 511 30.04 -14.69 12.70
N ASP A 512 30.67 -15.80 12.33
CA ASP A 512 31.39 -15.91 11.05
C ASP A 512 30.43 -15.78 9.86
N GLN A 513 29.27 -16.43 9.89
CA GLN A 513 28.24 -16.30 8.84
C GLN A 513 27.66 -14.87 8.76
N TRP A 514 27.53 -14.19 9.89
CA TRP A 514 27.10 -12.82 9.93
C TRP A 514 28.09 -11.85 9.27
N GLU A 515 29.40 -12.03 9.54
CA GLU A 515 30.43 -11.21 8.89
C GLU A 515 30.52 -11.52 7.38
N ASP A 516 30.52 -12.81 7.00
CA ASP A 516 30.53 -13.22 5.58
C ASP A 516 29.31 -12.62 4.83
N PHE A 517 28.14 -12.62 5.44
CA PHE A 517 26.92 -12.02 4.86
C PHE A 517 27.05 -10.51 4.61
N LYS A 518 27.61 -9.76 5.57
CA LYS A 518 27.86 -8.33 5.37
C LYS A 518 28.88 -8.06 4.28
N ASP A 519 29.94 -8.89 4.22
CA ASP A 519 30.94 -8.82 3.17
C ASP A 519 30.33 -9.14 1.78
N ASP A 520 29.40 -10.08 1.70
CA ASP A 520 28.66 -10.38 0.46
C ASP A 520 27.78 -9.20 0.01
N LEU A 521 27.01 -8.60 0.92
CA LEU A 521 26.20 -7.41 0.60
C LEU A 521 27.07 -6.24 0.11
N GLU A 522 28.22 -6.02 0.75
CA GLU A 522 29.17 -5.01 0.32
C GLU A 522 29.76 -5.30 -1.06
N ALA A 523 30.05 -6.57 -1.34
CA ALA A 523 30.54 -7.00 -2.65
C ALA A 523 29.49 -6.83 -3.77
N TYR A 524 28.21 -6.82 -3.44
CA TYR A 524 27.11 -6.50 -4.38
C TYR A 524 26.88 -4.98 -4.54
N GLY A 525 27.57 -4.10 -3.80
CA GLY A 525 27.46 -2.65 -3.93
C GLY A 525 26.52 -1.98 -2.93
N LEU A 526 26.37 -2.56 -1.72
CA LEU A 526 25.49 -1.98 -0.69
C LEU A 526 25.88 -0.54 -0.34
N SER A 527 27.18 -0.25 -0.14
CA SER A 527 27.63 1.11 0.16
C SER A 527 27.27 2.10 -0.95
N GLU A 528 27.38 1.72 -2.22
CA GLU A 528 27.01 2.55 -3.36
C GLU A 528 25.50 2.82 -3.39
N ALA A 529 24.69 1.79 -3.10
CA ALA A 529 23.24 1.95 -3.00
C ALA A 529 22.85 2.91 -1.86
N LEU A 530 23.46 2.78 -0.67
CA LEU A 530 23.20 3.66 0.45
C LEU A 530 23.63 5.12 0.18
N GLU A 531 24.72 5.35 -0.54
CA GLU A 531 25.14 6.69 -0.98
C GLU A 531 24.10 7.34 -1.91
N ILE A 532 23.51 6.57 -2.82
CA ILE A 532 22.43 7.05 -3.70
C ILE A 532 21.19 7.40 -2.85
N TYR A 533 20.74 6.52 -1.98
CA TYR A 533 19.60 6.82 -1.10
C TYR A 533 19.86 8.05 -0.23
N GLN A 534 21.06 8.20 0.35
CA GLN A 534 21.43 9.36 1.16
C GLN A 534 21.39 10.67 0.37
N LYS A 535 21.89 10.67 -0.86
CA LYS A 535 21.86 11.83 -1.76
C LYS A 535 20.44 12.41 -1.91
N TYR A 536 19.44 11.54 -2.10
CA TYR A 536 18.05 11.97 -2.27
C TYR A 536 17.38 12.32 -0.97
N LEU A 537 17.72 11.66 0.13
CA LEU A 537 17.27 12.05 1.46
C LEU A 537 17.75 13.44 1.83
N ASP A 538 19.04 13.73 1.62
CA ASP A 538 19.65 15.05 1.87
C ASP A 538 18.99 16.14 1.04
N ALA A 539 18.71 15.88 -0.24
CA ALA A 539 18.04 16.82 -1.13
C ALA A 539 16.61 17.12 -0.65
N TYR A 540 15.86 16.10 -0.25
CA TYR A 540 14.48 16.24 0.25
C TYR A 540 14.39 17.09 1.51
N TYR A 541 15.31 16.92 2.47
CA TYR A 541 15.30 17.69 3.72
C TYR A 541 16.05 19.05 3.61
N ALA A 542 16.74 19.34 2.48
CA ALA A 542 17.36 20.65 2.22
C ALA A 542 16.36 21.70 1.72
N GLU A 543 15.20 21.29 1.21
CA GLU A 543 14.11 22.17 0.77
C GLU A 543 13.23 22.60 1.96
#